data_427bb2e382653af6bea5ca130f122eb3
#
_entry.id   427bb2e382653af6bea5ca130f122eb3
#
_cell.length_a   1.000
_cell.length_b   1.000
_cell.length_c   1.000
_cell.angle_alpha   90.00
_cell.angle_beta   90.00
_cell.angle_gamma   90.00
#
_symmetry.space_group_name_H-M   'P 1'
#
loop_
_entity.id
_entity.type
_entity.pdbx_description
1 polymer ?
#
loop_
_entity_poly.entity_id
_entity_poly.type
_entity_poly.pdbx_seq_one_letter_code
_entity_poly.pdbx_strand_id
1 'polypeptide(L)'
;MRGRDTARAGLLVFLSGTAWGDTPPERHAMPGIPATVAEWGQGARLFEGLGDFHRSVTTSSSLAQQYFDQGMRFLWAFNHDEATRSFARAAELDPACAVCYWGVALTVGPNYNLPEMQQPRARVAAEALHKAQENAPHASAVEQGLIAALATRYPTADALEPANLEPVARAYAAAMHELAQRFPQDPDVQTLCAEAEMNVHAWKLWTADGQPAEGTAGIEARLESVLRHDPHHPGANHYYIHVMEASLHPERAVASAERLRGMMPAAGHLEHMPAHIMQRVGRYEEAAEANRRGVAADRTYFAATAPPDYYAMYFAHNYSFLAFSAALEGRKAETLAAVQSVVANVPLGMVIGMGDSGWYLAPQYAALVRFGLWDEAIALGAPDPGAPGLTAGYLYSRGVALAARGRLEDARAALQQLRQLAAATPRDAQAGFNTLPDILAVAEPIVAARIAATEQRNDDALALLSQAVAAQDKLAYNEPADWFFPARHLLGAQLLIAGRPAEAERVYRADLERNPANGWALYGLAAALREQGRAQEAARVTREFGAAWRHADVRLLASAFWFAGPDTLSCECQRTASADRQPGRELLGTQYEARVD
;
A
#
# COMPACT_ATOMS: atom_id res chain seq x y z
N MET A 1 -32.84 45.03 -3.57
CA MET A 1 -31.91 44.69 -4.67
C MET A 1 -31.09 43.50 -4.20
N ARG A 2 -31.32 42.33 -4.80
CA ARG A 2 -30.72 41.06 -4.38
C ARG A 2 -29.46 40.82 -5.21
N GLY A 3 -28.29 40.78 -4.57
CA GLY A 3 -27.02 40.35 -5.17
C GLY A 3 -26.96 38.82 -5.17
N ARG A 4 -26.75 38.24 -6.34
CA ARG A 4 -26.52 36.82 -6.54
C ARG A 4 -25.02 36.55 -6.45
N ASP A 5 -24.57 35.83 -5.42
CA ASP A 5 -23.24 35.23 -5.38
C ASP A 5 -23.21 33.99 -6.27
N THR A 6 -22.45 34.08 -7.34
CA THR A 6 -22.16 32.96 -8.23
C THR A 6 -20.90 32.24 -7.73
N ALA A 7 -21.06 31.08 -7.10
CA ALA A 7 -19.97 30.15 -6.87
C ALA A 7 -19.42 29.67 -8.21
N ARG A 8 -18.17 30.00 -8.51
CA ARG A 8 -17.43 29.42 -9.65
C ARG A 8 -16.93 28.05 -9.27
N ALA A 9 -17.58 27.02 -9.80
CA ALA A 9 -17.02 25.67 -9.83
C ALA A 9 -15.77 25.68 -10.73
N GLY A 10 -14.65 25.25 -10.17
CA GLY A 10 -13.39 25.06 -10.92
C GLY A 10 -13.57 23.97 -11.97
N LEU A 11 -13.43 24.34 -13.22
CA LEU A 11 -13.50 23.45 -14.38
C LEU A 11 -12.18 22.67 -14.47
N LEU A 12 -12.21 21.37 -14.13
CA LEU A 12 -11.14 20.43 -14.45
C LEU A 12 -11.09 20.25 -15.97
N VAL A 13 -10.01 20.71 -16.59
CA VAL A 13 -9.75 20.49 -18.01
C VAL A 13 -9.42 19.00 -18.21
N PHE A 14 -10.36 18.27 -18.78
CA PHE A 14 -10.14 16.90 -19.26
C PHE A 14 -9.26 16.93 -20.49
N LEU A 15 -8.04 16.39 -20.40
CA LEU A 15 -7.29 15.97 -21.57
C LEU A 15 -7.98 14.74 -22.16
N SER A 16 -8.46 14.87 -23.40
CA SER A 16 -9.09 13.80 -24.17
C SER A 16 -8.06 12.76 -24.62
N GLY A 17 -7.80 11.81 -23.76
CA GLY A 17 -7.22 10.53 -24.07
C GLY A 17 -8.24 9.46 -23.67
N THR A 18 -8.47 8.47 -24.52
CA THR A 18 -9.51 7.43 -24.42
C THR A 18 -9.76 7.02 -22.97
N ALA A 19 -10.86 7.51 -22.46
CA ALA A 19 -11.25 7.39 -21.07
C ALA A 19 -11.61 5.93 -20.76
N TRP A 20 -10.89 5.34 -19.84
CA TRP A 20 -11.48 4.36 -18.95
C TRP A 20 -12.34 5.16 -17.97
N GLY A 21 -13.54 5.50 -18.43
CA GLY A 21 -14.50 6.26 -17.65
C GLY A 21 -15.20 5.33 -16.66
N ASP A 22 -14.56 5.13 -15.53
CA ASP A 22 -15.20 4.48 -14.39
C ASP A 22 -15.92 5.55 -13.57
N THR A 23 -17.23 5.65 -13.74
CA THR A 23 -18.10 6.25 -12.73
C THR A 23 -17.88 5.46 -11.42
N PRO A 24 -17.54 6.12 -10.30
CA PRO A 24 -17.52 5.42 -9.01
C PRO A 24 -18.85 4.71 -8.81
N PRO A 25 -18.90 3.48 -8.29
CA PRO A 25 -20.13 2.85 -7.93
C PRO A 25 -20.93 3.80 -7.03
N GLU A 26 -22.24 3.93 -7.27
CA GLU A 26 -23.10 4.74 -6.42
C GLU A 26 -22.87 4.33 -4.95
N ARG A 27 -22.44 5.29 -4.13
CA ARG A 27 -22.20 5.01 -2.71
C ARG A 27 -23.55 4.78 -2.06
N HIS A 28 -23.88 3.54 -1.81
CA HIS A 28 -24.95 3.21 -0.88
C HIS A 28 -24.54 3.73 0.50
N ALA A 29 -25.50 4.37 1.21
CA ALA A 29 -25.28 4.78 2.59
C ALA A 29 -24.83 3.56 3.40
N MET A 30 -23.69 3.67 4.09
CA MET A 30 -23.12 2.57 4.85
C MET A 30 -24.09 2.15 5.94
N PRO A 31 -24.46 0.86 6.04
CA PRO A 31 -25.21 0.38 7.17
C PRO A 31 -24.36 0.57 8.44
N GLY A 32 -24.99 0.99 9.55
CA GLY A 32 -24.32 1.05 10.85
C GLY A 32 -23.75 -0.32 11.22
N ILE A 33 -22.75 -0.34 12.10
CA ILE A 33 -22.16 -1.59 12.60
C ILE A 33 -23.27 -2.42 13.27
N PRO A 34 -23.51 -3.69 12.83
CA PRO A 34 -24.51 -4.53 13.46
C PRO A 34 -24.25 -4.73 14.95
N ALA A 35 -25.30 -4.70 15.76
CA ALA A 35 -25.20 -4.68 17.23
C ALA A 35 -25.31 -6.07 17.87
N THR A 36 -25.71 -7.09 17.11
CA THR A 36 -25.91 -8.48 17.57
C THR A 36 -25.35 -9.49 16.58
N VAL A 37 -25.07 -10.72 17.04
CA VAL A 37 -24.67 -11.84 16.17
C VAL A 37 -25.72 -12.10 15.08
N ALA A 38 -27.00 -12.03 15.43
CA ALA A 38 -28.08 -12.27 14.48
C ALA A 38 -28.16 -11.20 13.36
N GLU A 39 -27.92 -9.93 13.71
CA GLU A 39 -27.84 -8.85 12.71
C GLU A 39 -26.65 -9.04 11.76
N TRP A 40 -25.51 -9.50 12.26
CA TRP A 40 -24.35 -9.82 11.42
C TRP A 40 -24.64 -10.92 10.39
N GLY A 41 -25.45 -11.93 10.72
CA GLY A 41 -25.84 -13.00 9.82
C GLY A 41 -26.77 -12.58 8.68
N GLN A 42 -27.41 -11.40 8.79
CA GLN A 42 -28.35 -10.92 7.80
C GLN A 42 -27.66 -10.62 6.46
N GLY A 43 -28.30 -11.08 5.36
CA GLY A 43 -27.78 -10.86 4.01
C GLY A 43 -26.53 -11.67 3.67
N ALA A 44 -26.09 -12.60 4.53
CA ALA A 44 -24.99 -13.50 4.23
C ALA A 44 -25.30 -14.36 2.99
N ARG A 45 -24.32 -14.51 2.13
CA ARG A 45 -24.37 -15.35 0.93
C ARG A 45 -23.05 -16.05 0.70
N LEU A 46 -23.06 -17.11 -0.08
CA LEU A 46 -21.82 -17.77 -0.51
C LEU A 46 -21.27 -17.06 -1.75
N PHE A 47 -19.96 -16.87 -1.75
CA PHE A 47 -19.19 -16.26 -2.85
C PHE A 47 -18.40 -17.33 -3.58
N GLU A 48 -18.33 -17.21 -4.89
CA GLU A 48 -17.43 -18.00 -5.72
C GLU A 48 -16.03 -17.36 -5.78
N GLY A 49 -15.02 -18.15 -6.15
CA GLY A 49 -13.66 -17.64 -6.37
C GLY A 49 -12.85 -17.38 -5.10
N LEU A 50 -13.24 -17.97 -3.96
CA LEU A 50 -12.50 -17.88 -2.69
C LEU A 50 -11.53 -19.06 -2.45
N GLY A 51 -11.20 -19.82 -3.50
CA GLY A 51 -10.35 -21.01 -3.36
C GLY A 51 -11.08 -22.19 -2.70
N ASP A 52 -10.29 -23.18 -2.29
CA ASP A 52 -10.80 -24.48 -1.84
C ASP A 52 -10.45 -24.78 -0.36
N PHE A 53 -9.94 -23.78 0.40
CA PHE A 53 -9.64 -23.98 1.82
C PHE A 53 -10.84 -24.57 2.56
N HIS A 54 -10.58 -25.63 3.34
CA HIS A 54 -11.56 -26.33 4.14
C HIS A 54 -10.98 -26.72 5.51
N ARG A 55 -11.77 -26.47 6.57
CA ARG A 55 -11.50 -26.96 7.91
C ARG A 55 -12.74 -27.64 8.46
N SER A 56 -12.72 -28.95 8.64
CA SER A 56 -13.81 -29.67 9.28
C SER A 56 -14.02 -29.19 10.73
N VAL A 57 -15.28 -28.89 11.08
CA VAL A 57 -15.66 -28.43 12.41
C VAL A 57 -16.83 -29.24 12.97
N THR A 58 -17.03 -29.13 14.29
CA THR A 58 -18.15 -29.80 14.96
C THR A 58 -19.45 -29.09 14.62
N THR A 59 -20.14 -29.60 13.60
CA THR A 59 -21.47 -29.15 13.16
C THR A 59 -22.26 -30.30 12.54
N SER A 60 -23.58 -30.27 12.72
CA SER A 60 -24.51 -31.23 12.07
C SER A 60 -25.03 -30.70 10.70
N SER A 61 -24.75 -29.44 10.37
CA SER A 61 -25.26 -28.76 9.17
C SER A 61 -24.18 -28.59 8.12
N SER A 62 -24.33 -29.27 6.98
CA SER A 62 -23.41 -29.11 5.84
C SER A 62 -23.37 -27.68 5.30
N LEU A 63 -24.48 -26.94 5.41
CA LEU A 63 -24.53 -25.55 5.00
C LEU A 63 -23.81 -24.63 6.03
N ALA A 64 -23.91 -24.93 7.33
CA ALA A 64 -23.12 -24.24 8.35
C ALA A 64 -21.61 -24.45 8.12
N GLN A 65 -21.20 -25.68 7.75
CA GLN A 65 -19.80 -25.96 7.38
C GLN A 65 -19.34 -25.10 6.20
N GLN A 66 -20.16 -24.95 5.15
CA GLN A 66 -19.80 -24.13 3.99
C GLN A 66 -19.63 -22.66 4.36
N TYR A 67 -20.51 -22.11 5.19
CA TYR A 67 -20.38 -20.74 5.68
C TYR A 67 -19.21 -20.58 6.64
N PHE A 68 -18.89 -21.58 7.44
CA PHE A 68 -17.70 -21.58 8.28
C PHE A 68 -16.42 -21.53 7.43
N ASP A 69 -16.31 -22.40 6.42
CA ASP A 69 -15.17 -22.40 5.49
C ASP A 69 -15.00 -21.04 4.80
N GLN A 70 -16.12 -20.44 4.35
CA GLN A 70 -16.08 -19.09 3.78
C GLN A 70 -15.63 -18.04 4.80
N GLY A 71 -16.10 -18.14 6.05
CA GLY A 71 -15.66 -17.27 7.14
C GLY A 71 -14.14 -17.35 7.34
N MET A 72 -13.57 -18.57 7.33
CA MET A 72 -12.12 -18.76 7.41
C MET A 72 -11.38 -18.20 6.19
N ARG A 73 -11.90 -18.37 4.99
CA ARG A 73 -11.32 -17.82 3.77
C ARG A 73 -11.25 -16.29 3.82
N PHE A 74 -12.30 -15.63 4.27
CA PHE A 74 -12.32 -14.17 4.46
C PHE A 74 -11.46 -13.73 5.64
N LEU A 75 -11.35 -14.51 6.71
CA LEU A 75 -10.41 -14.28 7.81
C LEU A 75 -8.96 -14.24 7.28
N TRP A 76 -8.56 -15.26 6.50
CA TRP A 76 -7.24 -15.29 5.87
C TRP A 76 -6.99 -14.14 4.90
N ALA A 77 -8.06 -13.51 4.39
CA ALA A 77 -8.02 -12.38 3.47
C ALA A 77 -8.20 -11.02 4.16
N PHE A 78 -8.22 -10.94 5.47
CA PHE A 78 -8.51 -9.73 6.26
C PHE A 78 -9.80 -9.00 5.89
N ASN A 79 -10.75 -9.67 5.21
CA ASN A 79 -12.11 -9.18 5.07
C ASN A 79 -12.94 -9.66 6.27
N HIS A 80 -12.64 -9.09 7.44
CA HIS A 80 -13.18 -9.53 8.71
C HIS A 80 -14.69 -9.35 8.81
N ASP A 81 -15.28 -8.32 8.19
CA ASP A 81 -16.73 -8.12 8.24
C ASP A 81 -17.48 -9.20 7.45
N GLU A 82 -16.97 -9.59 6.28
CA GLU A 82 -17.58 -10.68 5.53
C GLU A 82 -17.32 -12.05 6.17
N ALA A 83 -16.15 -12.20 6.83
CA ALA A 83 -15.89 -13.36 7.67
C ALA A 83 -16.89 -13.44 8.84
N THR A 84 -17.10 -12.33 9.56
CA THR A 84 -18.08 -12.24 10.66
C THR A 84 -19.49 -12.60 10.19
N ARG A 85 -19.89 -12.06 9.03
CA ARG A 85 -21.22 -12.35 8.42
C ARG A 85 -21.36 -13.83 8.10
N SER A 86 -20.31 -14.43 7.55
CA SER A 86 -20.29 -15.85 7.23
C SER A 86 -20.37 -16.73 8.48
N PHE A 87 -19.56 -16.44 9.50
CA PHE A 87 -19.59 -17.17 10.78
C PHE A 87 -20.92 -17.00 11.52
N ALA A 88 -21.50 -15.80 11.52
CA ALA A 88 -22.80 -15.54 12.13
C ALA A 88 -23.92 -16.34 11.42
N ARG A 89 -23.86 -16.43 10.08
CA ARG A 89 -24.79 -17.27 9.32
C ARG A 89 -24.60 -18.76 9.61
N ALA A 90 -23.37 -19.22 9.76
CA ALA A 90 -23.09 -20.59 10.17
C ALA A 90 -23.68 -20.90 11.56
N ALA A 91 -23.53 -19.98 12.52
CA ALA A 91 -24.11 -20.10 13.87
C ALA A 91 -25.65 -20.08 13.87
N GLU A 92 -26.26 -19.32 12.97
CA GLU A 92 -27.72 -19.32 12.80
C GLU A 92 -28.23 -20.67 12.23
N LEU A 93 -27.48 -21.27 11.29
CA LEU A 93 -27.81 -22.55 10.66
C LEU A 93 -27.58 -23.75 11.58
N ASP A 94 -26.66 -23.66 12.52
CA ASP A 94 -26.41 -24.63 13.56
C ASP A 94 -26.09 -23.94 14.89
N PRO A 95 -27.10 -23.63 15.73
CA PRO A 95 -26.90 -22.96 17.01
C PRO A 95 -26.04 -23.74 18.03
N ALA A 96 -25.77 -25.03 17.79
CA ALA A 96 -24.87 -25.84 18.60
C ALA A 96 -23.39 -25.75 18.15
N CYS A 97 -23.12 -25.14 17.01
CA CYS A 97 -21.77 -24.98 16.47
C CYS A 97 -20.97 -23.97 17.29
N ALA A 98 -20.24 -24.42 18.31
CA ALA A 98 -19.46 -23.58 19.22
C ALA A 98 -18.42 -22.73 18.45
N VAL A 99 -17.70 -23.33 17.50
CA VAL A 99 -16.62 -22.67 16.77
C VAL A 99 -17.17 -21.65 15.75
N CYS A 100 -18.44 -21.76 15.34
CA CYS A 100 -19.09 -20.74 14.51
C CYS A 100 -19.23 -19.41 15.27
N TYR A 101 -19.61 -19.46 16.54
CA TYR A 101 -19.63 -18.28 17.42
C TYR A 101 -18.22 -17.78 17.75
N TRP A 102 -17.24 -18.68 17.93
CA TRP A 102 -15.83 -18.29 18.07
C TRP A 102 -15.37 -17.47 16.86
N GLY A 103 -15.71 -17.89 15.64
CA GLY A 103 -15.37 -17.16 14.43
C GLY A 103 -15.93 -15.73 14.42
N VAL A 104 -17.19 -15.55 14.84
CA VAL A 104 -17.78 -14.20 15.03
C VAL A 104 -16.98 -13.38 16.02
N ALA A 105 -16.72 -13.93 17.24
CA ALA A 105 -15.99 -13.23 18.28
C ALA A 105 -14.55 -12.85 17.87
N LEU A 106 -13.89 -13.71 17.09
CA LEU A 106 -12.57 -13.45 16.55
C LEU A 106 -12.58 -12.28 15.56
N THR A 107 -13.50 -12.31 14.58
CA THR A 107 -13.46 -11.42 13.41
C THR A 107 -14.12 -10.06 13.61
N VAL A 108 -14.97 -9.87 14.62
CA VAL A 108 -15.37 -8.53 15.06
C VAL A 108 -14.26 -7.82 15.86
N GLY A 109 -13.22 -8.55 16.25
CA GLY A 109 -12.10 -8.05 17.04
C GLY A 109 -10.99 -7.41 16.22
N PRO A 110 -9.94 -6.92 16.93
CA PRO A 110 -8.74 -6.39 16.29
C PRO A 110 -8.01 -7.44 15.46
N ASN A 111 -7.35 -6.98 14.41
CA ASN A 111 -6.42 -7.77 13.60
C ASN A 111 -5.18 -6.95 13.23
N TYR A 112 -4.21 -7.57 12.58
CA TYR A 112 -2.92 -6.93 12.25
C TYR A 112 -3.06 -5.62 11.46
N ASN A 113 -4.03 -5.53 10.53
CA ASN A 113 -4.27 -4.34 9.72
C ASN A 113 -5.24 -3.33 10.36
N LEU A 114 -6.05 -3.78 11.31
CA LEU A 114 -6.99 -2.94 12.06
C LEU A 114 -6.86 -3.26 13.55
N PRO A 115 -5.82 -2.74 14.23
CA PRO A 115 -5.53 -3.07 15.64
C PRO A 115 -6.44 -2.33 16.64
N GLU A 116 -7.60 -1.84 16.18
CA GLU A 116 -8.55 -1.07 16.97
C GLU A 116 -9.81 -1.87 17.28
N MET A 117 -10.54 -1.45 18.31
CA MET A 117 -11.81 -2.04 18.71
C MET A 117 -12.87 -0.97 18.91
N GLN A 118 -13.98 -1.10 18.23
CA GLN A 118 -15.13 -0.22 18.39
C GLN A 118 -16.13 -0.85 19.38
N GLN A 119 -16.74 -0.04 20.24
CA GLN A 119 -17.66 -0.51 21.29
C GLN A 119 -18.81 -1.40 20.80
N PRO A 120 -19.50 -1.11 19.67
CA PRO A 120 -20.54 -2.03 19.16
C PRO A 120 -19.97 -3.43 18.87
N ARG A 121 -18.75 -3.52 18.32
CA ARG A 121 -18.06 -4.79 18.03
C ARG A 121 -17.69 -5.54 19.30
N ALA A 122 -17.23 -4.82 20.35
CA ALA A 122 -16.89 -5.44 21.65
C ALA A 122 -18.08 -6.17 22.27
N ARG A 123 -19.29 -5.59 22.19
CA ARG A 123 -20.50 -6.24 22.68
C ARG A 123 -20.86 -7.50 21.91
N VAL A 124 -20.74 -7.46 20.59
CA VAL A 124 -20.97 -8.63 19.73
C VAL A 124 -19.94 -9.73 20.01
N ALA A 125 -18.67 -9.36 20.23
CA ALA A 125 -17.63 -10.31 20.60
C ALA A 125 -17.97 -11.03 21.92
N ALA A 126 -18.42 -10.29 22.93
CA ALA A 126 -18.83 -10.85 24.22
C ALA A 126 -20.06 -11.77 24.10
N GLU A 127 -21.08 -11.35 23.35
CA GLU A 127 -22.27 -12.20 23.05
C GLU A 127 -21.85 -13.51 22.37
N ALA A 128 -21.06 -13.40 21.30
CA ALA A 128 -20.63 -14.56 20.54
C ALA A 128 -19.73 -15.50 21.37
N LEU A 129 -18.78 -14.94 22.12
CA LEU A 129 -17.90 -15.74 22.95
C LEU A 129 -18.67 -16.48 24.05
N HIS A 130 -19.66 -15.84 24.68
CA HIS A 130 -20.51 -16.50 25.66
C HIS A 130 -21.22 -17.71 25.06
N LYS A 131 -21.84 -17.56 23.88
CA LYS A 131 -22.47 -18.67 23.16
C LYS A 131 -21.49 -19.76 22.74
N ALA A 132 -20.26 -19.39 22.33
CA ALA A 132 -19.20 -20.34 22.05
C ALA A 132 -18.85 -21.18 23.27
N GLN A 133 -18.71 -20.55 24.45
CA GLN A 133 -18.39 -21.22 25.72
C GLN A 133 -19.51 -22.15 26.20
N GLU A 134 -20.78 -21.75 26.06
CA GLU A 134 -21.93 -22.59 26.40
C GLU A 134 -21.94 -23.90 25.58
N ASN A 135 -21.58 -23.83 24.30
CA ASN A 135 -21.56 -24.98 23.40
C ASN A 135 -20.21 -25.74 23.38
N ALA A 136 -19.15 -25.17 23.96
CA ALA A 136 -17.80 -25.74 23.93
C ALA A 136 -17.71 -27.22 24.46
N PRO A 137 -18.50 -27.66 25.47
CA PRO A 137 -18.42 -29.04 25.94
C PRO A 137 -18.71 -30.11 24.86
N HIS A 138 -19.37 -29.73 23.77
CA HIS A 138 -19.70 -30.62 22.66
C HIS A 138 -18.74 -30.50 21.47
N ALA A 139 -17.81 -29.55 21.52
CA ALA A 139 -16.84 -29.26 20.48
C ALA A 139 -15.59 -30.16 20.60
N SER A 140 -14.81 -30.25 19.53
CA SER A 140 -13.53 -30.96 19.54
C SER A 140 -12.52 -30.29 20.50
N ALA A 141 -11.48 -31.04 20.90
CA ALA A 141 -10.45 -30.51 21.82
C ALA A 141 -9.72 -29.27 21.26
N VAL A 142 -9.53 -29.20 19.95
CA VAL A 142 -8.93 -28.02 19.28
C VAL A 142 -9.90 -26.84 19.35
N GLU A 143 -11.17 -27.02 19.02
CA GLU A 143 -12.19 -25.97 19.08
C GLU A 143 -12.39 -25.43 20.49
N GLN A 144 -12.42 -26.31 21.51
CA GLN A 144 -12.42 -25.91 22.91
C GLN A 144 -11.21 -25.05 23.27
N GLY A 145 -10.03 -25.43 22.76
CA GLY A 145 -8.80 -24.67 22.96
C GLY A 145 -8.82 -23.29 22.31
N LEU A 146 -9.33 -23.19 21.08
CA LEU A 146 -9.52 -21.90 20.36
C LEU A 146 -10.46 -20.96 21.11
N ILE A 147 -11.59 -21.50 21.61
CA ILE A 147 -12.58 -20.72 22.39
C ILE A 147 -11.95 -20.23 23.71
N ALA A 148 -11.24 -21.13 24.44
CA ALA A 148 -10.60 -20.77 25.69
C ALA A 148 -9.49 -19.72 25.51
N ALA A 149 -8.69 -19.85 24.45
CA ALA A 149 -7.66 -18.86 24.13
C ALA A 149 -8.29 -17.49 23.80
N LEU A 150 -9.33 -17.45 22.96
CA LEU A 150 -9.99 -16.19 22.59
C LEU A 150 -10.64 -15.49 23.80
N ALA A 151 -11.10 -16.24 24.79
CA ALA A 151 -11.66 -15.68 26.01
C ALA A 151 -10.69 -14.76 26.77
N THR A 152 -9.38 -14.97 26.63
CA THR A 152 -8.36 -14.09 27.25
C THR A 152 -8.28 -12.70 26.60
N ARG A 153 -8.72 -12.55 25.34
CA ARG A 153 -8.83 -11.27 24.65
C ARG A 153 -10.01 -10.44 25.14
N TYR A 154 -11.07 -11.08 25.64
CA TYR A 154 -12.34 -10.46 26.05
C TYR A 154 -12.68 -10.75 27.51
N PRO A 155 -11.87 -10.28 28.47
CA PRO A 155 -12.07 -10.57 29.89
C PRO A 155 -13.39 -9.99 30.43
N THR A 156 -13.85 -8.85 29.87
CA THR A 156 -15.17 -8.26 30.13
C THR A 156 -15.67 -7.53 28.89
N ALA A 157 -16.99 -7.47 28.67
CA ALA A 157 -17.58 -6.78 27.52
C ALA A 157 -17.30 -5.28 27.49
N ASP A 158 -17.08 -4.66 28.67
CA ASP A 158 -16.91 -3.21 28.84
C ASP A 158 -15.44 -2.76 28.89
N ALA A 159 -14.49 -3.70 28.86
CA ALA A 159 -13.07 -3.43 29.15
C ALA A 159 -12.22 -3.13 27.89
N LEU A 160 -12.80 -3.18 26.70
CA LEU A 160 -12.04 -3.00 25.45
C LEU A 160 -12.09 -1.53 25.01
N GLU A 161 -11.42 -0.69 25.78
CA GLU A 161 -11.10 0.67 25.34
C GLU A 161 -9.84 0.63 24.44
N PRO A 162 -9.76 1.42 23.36
CA PRO A 162 -8.62 1.41 22.44
C PRO A 162 -7.26 1.56 23.11
N ALA A 163 -7.20 2.34 24.21
CA ALA A 163 -5.97 2.56 24.98
C ALA A 163 -5.46 1.31 25.74
N ASN A 164 -6.29 0.27 25.90
CA ASN A 164 -6.00 -0.90 26.71
C ASN A 164 -5.88 -2.22 25.94
N LEU A 165 -5.75 -2.18 24.62
CA LEU A 165 -5.71 -3.41 23.80
C LEU A 165 -4.42 -4.21 23.95
N GLU A 166 -3.28 -3.60 24.25
CA GLU A 166 -1.99 -4.30 24.36
C GLU A 166 -1.99 -5.41 25.42
N PRO A 167 -2.48 -5.21 26.66
CA PRO A 167 -2.54 -6.29 27.66
C PRO A 167 -3.39 -7.49 27.20
N VAL A 168 -4.54 -7.24 26.57
CA VAL A 168 -5.42 -8.33 26.09
C VAL A 168 -4.87 -9.01 24.85
N ALA A 169 -4.16 -8.28 23.96
CA ALA A 169 -3.44 -8.86 22.84
C ALA A 169 -2.32 -9.80 23.34
N ARG A 170 -1.53 -9.39 24.32
CA ARG A 170 -0.50 -10.23 24.96
C ARG A 170 -1.10 -11.48 25.63
N ALA A 171 -2.20 -11.33 26.35
CA ALA A 171 -2.88 -12.46 26.98
C ALA A 171 -3.38 -13.47 25.95
N TYR A 172 -3.97 -12.98 24.87
CA TYR A 172 -4.42 -13.84 23.77
C TYR A 172 -3.25 -14.52 23.04
N ALA A 173 -2.18 -13.79 22.73
CA ALA A 173 -0.99 -14.35 22.12
C ALA A 173 -0.36 -15.47 22.98
N ALA A 174 -0.26 -15.26 24.30
CA ALA A 174 0.23 -16.27 25.23
C ALA A 174 -0.67 -17.52 25.24
N ALA A 175 -1.99 -17.36 25.31
CA ALA A 175 -2.93 -18.47 25.28
C ALA A 175 -2.89 -19.23 23.94
N MET A 176 -2.75 -18.53 22.83
CA MET A 176 -2.58 -19.14 21.51
C MET A 176 -1.24 -19.87 21.38
N HIS A 177 -0.18 -19.34 21.98
CA HIS A 177 1.12 -20.03 22.05
C HIS A 177 1.03 -21.36 22.77
N GLU A 178 0.37 -21.41 23.95
CA GLU A 178 0.12 -22.66 24.68
C GLU A 178 -0.74 -23.64 23.84
N LEU A 179 -1.75 -23.13 23.15
CA LEU A 179 -2.58 -23.96 22.27
C LEU A 179 -1.77 -24.56 21.12
N ALA A 180 -0.91 -23.75 20.48
CA ALA A 180 -0.04 -24.18 19.40
C ALA A 180 0.97 -25.26 19.84
N GLN A 181 1.43 -25.23 21.10
CA GLN A 181 2.26 -26.29 21.67
C GLN A 181 1.48 -27.60 21.86
N ARG A 182 0.19 -27.52 22.18
CA ARG A 182 -0.67 -28.71 22.33
C ARG A 182 -1.06 -29.32 21.00
N PHE A 183 -1.16 -28.53 19.94
CA PHE A 183 -1.55 -28.94 18.60
C PHE A 183 -0.49 -28.55 17.56
N PRO A 184 0.73 -29.09 17.65
CA PRO A 184 1.86 -28.65 16.81
C PRO A 184 1.71 -28.99 15.33
N GLN A 185 0.80 -29.91 14.99
CA GLN A 185 0.55 -30.35 13.61
C GLN A 185 -0.69 -29.70 12.97
N ASP A 186 -1.45 -28.87 13.72
CA ASP A 186 -2.61 -28.17 13.18
C ASP A 186 -2.17 -26.86 12.51
N PRO A 187 -2.19 -26.75 11.17
CA PRO A 187 -1.67 -25.60 10.46
C PRO A 187 -2.46 -24.32 10.76
N ASP A 188 -3.78 -24.43 10.98
CA ASP A 188 -4.61 -23.27 11.28
C ASP A 188 -4.31 -22.74 12.68
N VAL A 189 -4.14 -23.61 13.68
CA VAL A 189 -3.76 -23.20 15.05
C VAL A 189 -2.39 -22.52 15.02
N GLN A 190 -1.43 -23.03 14.26
CA GLN A 190 -0.11 -22.44 14.13
C GLN A 190 -0.18 -21.06 13.45
N THR A 191 -0.99 -20.95 12.39
CA THR A 191 -1.16 -19.68 11.65
C THR A 191 -1.90 -18.63 12.48
N LEU A 192 -2.96 -19.02 13.21
CA LEU A 192 -3.69 -18.13 14.14
C LEU A 192 -2.81 -17.68 15.32
N CYS A 193 -1.93 -18.56 15.79
CA CYS A 193 -0.95 -18.22 16.82
C CYS A 193 0.05 -17.15 16.29
N ALA A 194 0.55 -17.34 15.06
CA ALA A 194 1.43 -16.36 14.44
C ALA A 194 0.75 -14.98 14.33
N GLU A 195 -0.51 -14.92 13.89
CA GLU A 195 -1.27 -13.66 13.82
C GLU A 195 -1.50 -13.04 15.20
N ALA A 196 -1.84 -13.84 16.20
CA ALA A 196 -2.00 -13.35 17.58
C ALA A 196 -0.70 -12.75 18.13
N GLU A 197 0.45 -13.36 17.85
CA GLU A 197 1.77 -12.84 18.21
C GLU A 197 2.13 -11.57 17.41
N MET A 198 1.79 -11.49 16.09
CA MET A 198 1.96 -10.28 15.27
C MET A 198 1.17 -9.09 15.80
N ASN A 199 -0.05 -9.30 16.31
CA ASN A 199 -0.91 -8.25 16.85
C ASN A 199 -0.36 -7.58 18.11
N VAL A 200 0.57 -8.20 18.83
CA VAL A 200 1.26 -7.57 19.96
C VAL A 200 2.11 -6.39 19.52
N HIS A 201 2.66 -6.46 18.30
CA HIS A 201 3.51 -5.43 17.72
C HIS A 201 3.07 -5.11 16.27
N ALA A 202 1.75 -4.88 16.08
CA ALA A 202 1.20 -4.60 14.76
C ALA A 202 2.00 -3.48 14.05
N TRP A 203 2.47 -3.76 12.82
CA TRP A 203 3.29 -2.88 11.99
C TRP A 203 4.66 -2.48 12.57
N LYS A 204 5.12 -3.15 13.64
CA LYS A 204 6.39 -2.87 14.32
C LYS A 204 7.22 -4.14 14.53
N LEU A 205 7.11 -5.10 13.61
CA LEU A 205 7.87 -6.36 13.66
C LEU A 205 9.37 -6.17 13.39
N TRP A 206 9.73 -5.08 12.73
CA TRP A 206 11.11 -4.72 12.41
C TRP A 206 11.37 -3.27 12.79
N THR A 207 12.58 -3.00 13.26
CA THR A 207 13.06 -1.63 13.48
C THR A 207 13.47 -0.97 12.15
N ALA A 208 13.65 0.35 12.14
CA ALA A 208 14.05 1.08 10.94
C ALA A 208 15.42 0.64 10.36
N ASP A 209 16.29 0.07 11.20
CA ASP A 209 17.59 -0.52 10.81
C ASP A 209 17.50 -2.03 10.51
N GLY A 210 16.27 -2.58 10.44
CA GLY A 210 15.99 -3.95 10.02
C GLY A 210 16.26 -5.01 11.08
N GLN A 211 16.36 -4.63 12.37
CA GLN A 211 16.44 -5.61 13.45
C GLN A 211 15.05 -6.13 13.81
N PRO A 212 14.89 -7.43 14.09
CA PRO A 212 13.62 -7.99 14.49
C PRO A 212 13.20 -7.49 15.88
N ALA A 213 11.94 -7.10 16.03
CA ALA A 213 11.33 -6.87 17.33
C ALA A 213 11.22 -8.18 18.13
N GLU A 214 10.94 -8.05 19.43
CA GLU A 214 10.74 -9.22 20.30
C GLU A 214 9.65 -10.16 19.73
N GLY A 215 9.95 -11.44 19.62
CA GLY A 215 9.04 -12.47 19.11
C GLY A 215 9.04 -12.64 17.58
N THR A 216 9.49 -11.68 16.79
CA THR A 216 9.42 -11.74 15.31
C THR A 216 10.07 -12.99 14.72
N ALA A 217 11.25 -13.38 15.19
CA ALA A 217 11.94 -14.60 14.72
C ALA A 217 11.13 -15.89 15.03
N GLY A 218 10.38 -15.90 16.13
CA GLY A 218 9.49 -17.02 16.49
C GLY A 218 8.29 -17.11 15.56
N ILE A 219 7.68 -15.95 15.24
CA ILE A 219 6.57 -15.84 14.28
C ILE A 219 7.02 -16.34 12.89
N GLU A 220 8.15 -15.84 12.42
CA GLU A 220 8.77 -16.24 11.16
C GLU A 220 8.97 -17.76 11.08
N ALA A 221 9.65 -18.34 12.07
CA ALA A 221 9.94 -19.78 12.11
C ALA A 221 8.65 -20.63 12.15
N ARG A 222 7.60 -20.15 12.83
CA ARG A 222 6.29 -20.81 12.91
C ARG A 222 5.62 -20.85 11.54
N LEU A 223 5.51 -19.71 10.85
CA LEU A 223 4.92 -19.65 9.52
C LEU A 223 5.70 -20.44 8.49
N GLU A 224 7.03 -20.41 8.53
CA GLU A 224 7.86 -21.26 7.68
C GLU A 224 7.64 -22.75 7.96
N SER A 225 7.41 -23.13 9.22
CA SER A 225 7.07 -24.52 9.56
C SER A 225 5.73 -24.93 8.93
N VAL A 226 4.70 -24.08 9.01
CA VAL A 226 3.41 -24.34 8.34
C VAL A 226 3.64 -24.49 6.84
N LEU A 227 4.32 -23.55 6.19
CA LEU A 227 4.54 -23.55 4.75
C LEU A 227 5.40 -24.72 4.22
N ARG A 228 6.21 -25.34 5.07
CA ARG A 228 6.92 -26.58 4.70
C ARG A 228 5.98 -27.79 4.61
N HIS A 229 4.94 -27.84 5.44
CA HIS A 229 3.99 -28.96 5.51
C HIS A 229 2.76 -28.73 4.61
N ASP A 230 2.28 -27.50 4.58
CA ASP A 230 1.18 -27.03 3.74
C ASP A 230 1.58 -25.76 2.97
N PRO A 231 2.25 -25.89 1.83
CA PRO A 231 2.69 -24.75 1.02
C PRO A 231 1.53 -23.89 0.48
N HIS A 232 0.31 -24.44 0.43
CA HIS A 232 -0.86 -23.74 -0.11
C HIS A 232 -1.79 -23.18 0.97
N HIS A 233 -1.41 -23.18 2.23
CA HIS A 233 -2.19 -22.58 3.30
C HIS A 233 -2.33 -21.06 3.06
N PRO A 234 -3.56 -20.53 2.81
CA PRO A 234 -3.75 -19.12 2.39
C PRO A 234 -3.27 -18.13 3.47
N GLY A 235 -3.67 -18.36 4.73
CA GLY A 235 -3.29 -17.49 5.85
C GLY A 235 -1.78 -17.49 6.12
N ALA A 236 -1.13 -18.66 6.04
CA ALA A 236 0.31 -18.73 6.28
C ALA A 236 1.12 -18.00 5.20
N ASN A 237 0.75 -18.12 3.91
CA ASN A 237 1.39 -17.36 2.84
C ASN A 237 1.15 -15.85 3.01
N HIS A 238 -0.08 -15.44 3.35
CA HIS A 238 -0.45 -14.05 3.58
C HIS A 238 0.36 -13.43 4.73
N TYR A 239 0.32 -14.06 5.90
CA TYR A 239 0.98 -13.53 7.10
C TYR A 239 2.50 -13.57 6.98
N TYR A 240 3.06 -14.54 6.26
CA TYR A 240 4.49 -14.57 6.01
C TYR A 240 4.95 -13.39 5.13
N ILE A 241 4.13 -12.93 4.19
CA ILE A 241 4.38 -11.69 3.44
C ILE A 241 4.46 -10.51 4.42
N HIS A 242 3.46 -10.32 5.29
CA HIS A 242 3.46 -9.24 6.29
C HIS A 242 4.65 -9.32 7.26
N VAL A 243 5.08 -10.52 7.64
CA VAL A 243 6.27 -10.67 8.50
C VAL A 243 7.53 -10.23 7.78
N MET A 244 7.66 -10.51 6.47
CA MET A 244 8.91 -10.32 5.74
C MET A 244 9.01 -8.97 4.99
N GLU A 245 7.89 -8.31 4.70
CA GLU A 245 7.85 -7.11 3.85
C GLU A 245 8.75 -5.97 4.34
N ALA A 246 8.80 -5.72 5.66
CA ALA A 246 9.62 -4.69 6.28
C ALA A 246 11.05 -5.15 6.63
N SER A 247 11.36 -6.45 6.47
CA SER A 247 12.68 -7.01 6.77
C SER A 247 13.75 -6.56 5.77
N LEU A 248 15.02 -6.84 6.10
CA LEU A 248 16.13 -6.72 5.15
C LEU A 248 16.19 -7.86 4.12
N HIS A 249 15.34 -8.89 4.28
CA HIS A 249 15.31 -10.12 3.47
C HIS A 249 13.91 -10.42 2.89
N PRO A 250 13.24 -9.44 2.22
CA PRO A 250 11.91 -9.66 1.66
C PRO A 250 11.88 -10.75 0.58
N GLU A 251 13.01 -11.04 -0.06
CA GLU A 251 13.14 -12.10 -1.06
C GLU A 251 12.76 -13.50 -0.54
N ARG A 252 12.82 -13.73 0.77
CA ARG A 252 12.43 -15.00 1.39
C ARG A 252 10.93 -15.27 1.24
N ALA A 253 10.11 -14.22 1.13
CA ALA A 253 8.67 -14.35 0.93
C ALA A 253 8.24 -14.40 -0.55
N VAL A 254 9.16 -14.36 -1.52
CA VAL A 254 8.83 -14.42 -2.96
C VAL A 254 7.99 -15.66 -3.29
N ALA A 255 8.37 -16.82 -2.76
CA ALA A 255 7.63 -18.06 -3.00
C ALA A 255 6.19 -18.00 -2.45
N SER A 256 5.95 -17.35 -1.31
CA SER A 256 4.62 -17.13 -0.74
C SER A 256 3.81 -16.16 -1.61
N ALA A 257 4.42 -15.07 -2.06
CA ALA A 257 3.79 -14.12 -2.97
C ALA A 257 3.38 -14.78 -4.30
N GLU A 258 4.23 -15.65 -4.86
CA GLU A 258 3.92 -16.37 -6.10
C GLU A 258 2.80 -17.39 -5.92
N ARG A 259 2.74 -18.10 -4.79
CA ARG A 259 1.66 -19.05 -4.47
C ARG A 259 0.33 -18.37 -4.24
N LEU A 260 0.34 -17.21 -3.59
CA LEU A 260 -0.88 -16.48 -3.26
C LEU A 260 -1.59 -15.93 -4.50
N ARG A 261 -0.83 -15.67 -5.58
CA ARG A 261 -1.36 -15.16 -6.86
C ARG A 261 -2.44 -16.08 -7.43
N GLY A 262 -3.67 -15.61 -7.47
CA GLY A 262 -4.81 -16.34 -8.02
C GLY A 262 -5.29 -17.49 -7.15
N MET A 263 -4.81 -17.63 -5.91
CA MET A 263 -5.27 -18.66 -4.97
C MET A 263 -6.72 -18.39 -4.54
N MET A 264 -7.06 -17.11 -4.35
CA MET A 264 -8.39 -16.66 -3.95
C MET A 264 -8.81 -15.42 -4.77
N PRO A 265 -9.12 -15.59 -6.08
CA PRO A 265 -9.26 -14.48 -7.03
C PRO A 265 -10.43 -13.51 -6.72
N ALA A 266 -11.37 -13.89 -5.86
CA ALA A 266 -12.43 -13.00 -5.38
C ALA A 266 -12.06 -12.21 -4.10
N ALA A 267 -10.90 -12.49 -3.50
CA ALA A 267 -10.41 -11.81 -2.32
C ALA A 267 -9.40 -10.72 -2.71
N GLY A 268 -9.88 -9.47 -2.90
CA GLY A 268 -9.06 -8.39 -3.44
C GLY A 268 -7.79 -8.12 -2.65
N HIS A 269 -7.84 -8.19 -1.32
CA HIS A 269 -6.66 -8.03 -0.48
C HIS A 269 -5.63 -9.15 -0.72
N LEU A 270 -6.04 -10.42 -0.89
CA LEU A 270 -5.10 -11.50 -1.17
C LEU A 270 -4.48 -11.40 -2.58
N GLU A 271 -5.25 -10.95 -3.57
CA GLU A 271 -4.72 -10.70 -4.92
C GLU A 271 -3.70 -9.54 -4.94
N HIS A 272 -3.85 -8.56 -4.04
CA HIS A 272 -2.92 -7.46 -3.85
C HIS A 272 -1.63 -7.89 -3.11
N MET A 273 -1.70 -8.76 -2.12
CA MET A 273 -0.60 -9.09 -1.21
C MET A 273 0.75 -9.45 -1.87
N PRO A 274 0.79 -10.13 -3.03
CA PRO A 274 2.05 -10.35 -3.73
C PRO A 274 2.81 -9.05 -4.04
N ALA A 275 2.10 -7.92 -4.20
CA ALA A 275 2.72 -6.63 -4.52
C ALA A 275 3.71 -6.15 -3.46
N HIS A 276 3.44 -6.42 -2.18
CA HIS A 276 4.31 -6.06 -1.07
C HIS A 276 5.74 -6.58 -1.27
N ILE A 277 5.85 -7.87 -1.61
CA ILE A 277 7.16 -8.49 -1.83
C ILE A 277 7.72 -8.16 -3.22
N MET A 278 6.89 -8.21 -4.26
CA MET A 278 7.36 -7.95 -5.63
C MET A 278 7.94 -6.53 -5.78
N GLN A 279 7.35 -5.54 -5.13
CA GLN A 279 7.89 -4.17 -5.08
C GLN A 279 9.24 -4.13 -4.36
N ARG A 280 9.38 -4.80 -3.21
CA ARG A 280 10.61 -4.84 -2.42
C ARG A 280 11.78 -5.51 -3.15
N VAL A 281 11.50 -6.48 -4.02
CA VAL A 281 12.52 -7.18 -4.82
C VAL A 281 12.69 -6.60 -6.22
N GLY A 282 12.04 -5.46 -6.53
CA GLY A 282 12.21 -4.76 -7.81
C GLY A 282 11.42 -5.35 -8.98
N ARG A 283 10.43 -6.21 -8.72
CA ARG A 283 9.50 -6.80 -9.71
C ARG A 283 8.24 -5.93 -9.83
N TYR A 284 8.41 -4.65 -10.20
CA TYR A 284 7.34 -3.62 -10.15
C TYR A 284 6.16 -3.92 -11.07
N GLU A 285 6.38 -4.50 -12.26
CA GLU A 285 5.26 -4.89 -13.13
C GLU A 285 4.38 -5.96 -12.48
N GLU A 286 4.98 -6.92 -11.79
CA GLU A 286 4.23 -7.95 -11.09
C GLU A 286 3.50 -7.39 -9.86
N ALA A 287 4.11 -6.40 -9.19
CA ALA A 287 3.44 -5.65 -8.14
C ALA A 287 2.25 -4.85 -8.70
N ALA A 288 2.42 -4.16 -9.83
CA ALA A 288 1.33 -3.44 -10.49
C ALA A 288 0.21 -4.38 -10.94
N GLU A 289 0.54 -5.55 -11.50
CA GLU A 289 -0.44 -6.55 -11.92
C GLU A 289 -1.23 -7.13 -10.74
N ALA A 290 -0.58 -7.42 -9.62
CA ALA A 290 -1.25 -7.86 -8.39
C ALA A 290 -2.28 -6.82 -7.92
N ASN A 291 -1.92 -5.54 -7.95
CA ASN A 291 -2.84 -4.45 -7.58
C ASN A 291 -4.00 -4.29 -8.57
N ARG A 292 -3.78 -4.44 -9.88
CA ARG A 292 -4.88 -4.43 -10.87
C ARG A 292 -5.87 -5.55 -10.60
N ARG A 293 -5.39 -6.76 -10.26
CA ARG A 293 -6.25 -7.89 -9.89
C ARG A 293 -6.99 -7.61 -8.59
N GLY A 294 -6.31 -7.10 -7.55
CA GLY A 294 -6.94 -6.69 -6.30
C GLY A 294 -8.08 -5.69 -6.52
N VAL A 295 -7.81 -4.62 -7.29
CA VAL A 295 -8.84 -3.63 -7.67
C VAL A 295 -10.01 -4.26 -8.42
N ALA A 296 -9.78 -5.18 -9.35
CA ALA A 296 -10.84 -5.83 -10.11
C ALA A 296 -11.72 -6.74 -9.22
N ALA A 297 -11.09 -7.48 -8.30
CA ALA A 297 -11.80 -8.30 -7.32
C ALA A 297 -12.65 -7.44 -6.37
N ASP A 298 -12.08 -6.34 -5.84
CA ASP A 298 -12.80 -5.43 -4.95
C ASP A 298 -13.98 -4.74 -5.64
N ARG A 299 -13.85 -4.34 -6.91
CA ARG A 299 -14.99 -3.80 -7.68
C ARG A 299 -16.13 -4.81 -7.80
N THR A 300 -15.79 -6.08 -8.05
CA THR A 300 -16.80 -7.15 -8.12
C THR A 300 -17.46 -7.36 -6.77
N TYR A 301 -16.68 -7.33 -5.69
CA TYR A 301 -17.18 -7.43 -4.33
C TYR A 301 -18.11 -6.26 -3.99
N PHE A 302 -17.73 -5.01 -4.29
CA PHE A 302 -18.51 -3.80 -4.02
C PHE A 302 -19.83 -3.76 -4.82
N ALA A 303 -19.82 -4.25 -6.06
CA ALA A 303 -21.05 -4.38 -6.84
C ALA A 303 -22.04 -5.41 -6.25
N ALA A 304 -21.53 -6.31 -5.45
CA ALA A 304 -22.28 -7.43 -4.90
C ALA A 304 -22.72 -7.21 -3.44
N THR A 305 -22.05 -6.34 -2.69
CA THR A 305 -22.30 -6.08 -1.27
C THR A 305 -22.16 -4.58 -0.97
N ALA A 306 -22.60 -4.17 0.23
CA ALA A 306 -22.25 -2.85 0.79
C ALA A 306 -21.10 -3.06 1.80
N PRO A 307 -19.83 -2.94 1.37
CA PRO A 307 -18.70 -3.17 2.25
C PRO A 307 -18.61 -2.07 3.33
N PRO A 308 -18.01 -2.36 4.49
CA PRO A 308 -17.80 -1.36 5.53
C PRO A 308 -16.83 -0.27 5.06
N ASP A 309 -16.90 0.91 5.67
CA ASP A 309 -16.06 2.07 5.31
C ASP A 309 -14.57 1.74 5.35
N TYR A 310 -14.09 0.99 6.34
CA TYR A 310 -12.68 0.65 6.44
C TYR A 310 -12.19 -0.17 5.23
N TYR A 311 -13.05 -0.98 4.59
CA TYR A 311 -12.67 -1.76 3.41
C TYR A 311 -12.40 -0.86 2.19
N ALA A 312 -12.96 0.35 2.15
CA ALA A 312 -12.61 1.34 1.14
C ALA A 312 -11.12 1.74 1.22
N MET A 313 -10.50 1.64 2.40
CA MET A 313 -9.06 1.87 2.55
C MET A 313 -8.21 0.78 1.89
N TYR A 314 -8.63 -0.50 1.95
CA TYR A 314 -7.94 -1.57 1.20
C TYR A 314 -8.01 -1.33 -0.31
N PHE A 315 -9.17 -0.94 -0.81
CA PHE A 315 -9.36 -0.61 -2.21
C PHE A 315 -8.47 0.59 -2.63
N ALA A 316 -8.44 1.64 -1.82
CA ALA A 316 -7.59 2.79 -2.06
C ALA A 316 -6.10 2.44 -1.95
N HIS A 317 -5.74 1.57 -1.02
CA HIS A 317 -4.38 1.05 -0.84
C HIS A 317 -3.88 0.30 -2.08
N ASN A 318 -4.71 -0.51 -2.70
CA ASN A 318 -4.40 -1.18 -3.97
C ASN A 318 -4.04 -0.15 -5.06
N TYR A 319 -4.78 0.96 -5.16
CA TYR A 319 -4.44 2.05 -6.10
C TYR A 319 -3.18 2.82 -5.70
N SER A 320 -2.94 3.05 -4.42
CA SER A 320 -1.71 3.70 -3.94
C SER A 320 -0.48 2.89 -4.31
N PHE A 321 -0.56 1.57 -4.14
CA PHE A 321 0.50 0.64 -4.52
C PHE A 321 0.71 0.57 -6.03
N LEU A 322 -0.39 0.54 -6.80
CA LEU A 322 -0.34 0.60 -8.26
C LEU A 322 0.36 1.88 -8.72
N ALA A 323 0.01 3.02 -8.13
CA ALA A 323 0.61 4.30 -8.45
C ALA A 323 2.13 4.32 -8.18
N PHE A 324 2.56 3.79 -7.03
CA PHE A 324 3.97 3.74 -6.66
C PHE A 324 4.75 2.81 -7.60
N SER A 325 4.28 1.59 -7.82
CA SER A 325 4.94 0.61 -8.69
C SER A 325 5.04 1.12 -10.13
N ALA A 326 3.95 1.66 -10.69
CA ALA A 326 3.92 2.27 -12.01
C ALA A 326 4.87 3.48 -12.12
N ALA A 327 4.96 4.31 -11.08
CA ALA A 327 5.87 5.46 -11.06
C ALA A 327 7.35 5.05 -11.12
N LEU A 328 7.74 3.92 -10.51
CA LEU A 328 9.10 3.41 -10.56
C LEU A 328 9.48 2.82 -11.92
N GLU A 329 8.49 2.41 -12.72
CA GLU A 329 8.66 1.95 -14.11
C GLU A 329 8.46 3.06 -15.15
N GLY A 330 8.18 4.31 -14.74
CA GLY A 330 7.95 5.42 -15.66
C GLY A 330 6.62 5.37 -16.41
N ARG A 331 5.62 4.70 -15.90
CA ARG A 331 4.26 4.58 -16.44
C ARG A 331 3.40 5.73 -15.94
N LYS A 332 3.64 6.92 -16.50
CA LYS A 332 3.02 8.17 -16.09
C LYS A 332 1.49 8.13 -16.13
N ALA A 333 0.92 7.66 -17.23
CA ALA A 333 -0.53 7.65 -17.42
C ALA A 333 -1.22 6.80 -16.34
N GLU A 334 -0.70 5.60 -16.06
CA GLU A 334 -1.23 4.71 -15.05
C GLU A 334 -1.03 5.26 -13.63
N THR A 335 0.15 5.83 -13.34
CA THR A 335 0.41 6.49 -12.06
C THR A 335 -0.61 7.59 -11.77
N LEU A 336 -0.84 8.48 -12.73
CA LEU A 336 -1.78 9.58 -12.58
C LEU A 336 -3.22 9.09 -12.41
N ALA A 337 -3.63 8.09 -13.20
CA ALA A 337 -4.96 7.48 -13.07
C ALA A 337 -5.15 6.81 -11.70
N ALA A 338 -4.13 6.11 -11.20
CA ALA A 338 -4.17 5.45 -9.91
C ALA A 338 -4.27 6.44 -8.74
N VAL A 339 -3.45 7.51 -8.71
CA VAL A 339 -3.57 8.53 -7.65
C VAL A 339 -4.90 9.28 -7.70
N GLN A 340 -5.46 9.51 -8.89
CA GLN A 340 -6.80 10.08 -9.03
C GLN A 340 -7.87 9.15 -8.49
N SER A 341 -7.72 7.84 -8.70
CA SER A 341 -8.63 6.82 -8.14
C SER A 341 -8.58 6.80 -6.61
N VAL A 342 -7.41 6.99 -5.98
CA VAL A 342 -7.32 7.15 -4.52
C VAL A 342 -8.16 8.34 -4.07
N VAL A 343 -7.93 9.52 -4.67
CA VAL A 343 -8.64 10.76 -4.30
C VAL A 343 -10.15 10.65 -4.52
N ALA A 344 -10.58 9.95 -5.58
CA ALA A 344 -12.01 9.78 -5.90
C ALA A 344 -12.72 8.83 -4.92
N ASN A 345 -12.01 7.85 -4.35
CA ASN A 345 -12.62 6.82 -3.52
C ASN A 345 -12.44 7.06 -2.00
N VAL A 346 -11.52 7.94 -1.59
CA VAL A 346 -11.27 8.25 -0.18
C VAL A 346 -11.64 9.70 0.12
N PRO A 347 -12.75 9.96 0.82
CA PRO A 347 -13.09 11.30 1.27
C PRO A 347 -12.05 11.83 2.25
N LEU A 348 -11.68 13.11 2.13
CA LEU A 348 -10.77 13.76 3.07
C LEU A 348 -11.25 13.63 4.52
N GLY A 349 -12.56 13.78 4.77
CA GLY A 349 -13.14 13.62 6.11
C GLY A 349 -12.90 12.23 6.72
N MET A 350 -12.81 11.18 5.92
CA MET A 350 -12.48 9.83 6.38
C MET A 350 -11.01 9.78 6.83
N VAL A 351 -10.09 10.30 6.04
CA VAL A 351 -8.65 10.35 6.35
C VAL A 351 -8.39 11.12 7.65
N ILE A 352 -9.01 12.30 7.79
CA ILE A 352 -8.92 13.11 9.02
C ILE A 352 -9.57 12.38 10.21
N GLY A 353 -10.71 11.72 9.99
CA GLY A 353 -11.39 10.93 11.03
C GLY A 353 -10.57 9.74 11.54
N MET A 354 -9.65 9.22 10.75
CA MET A 354 -8.67 8.18 11.13
C MET A 354 -7.41 8.76 11.82
N GLY A 355 -7.35 10.09 12.03
CA GLY A 355 -6.23 10.75 12.70
C GLY A 355 -5.08 11.17 11.79
N ASP A 356 -5.13 10.90 10.48
CA ASP A 356 -4.12 11.37 9.53
C ASP A 356 -4.34 12.85 9.18
N SER A 357 -3.25 13.58 8.97
CA SER A 357 -3.26 15.02 8.62
C SER A 357 -3.78 15.34 7.20
N GLY A 358 -4.26 14.35 6.46
CA GLY A 358 -4.59 14.41 5.04
C GLY A 358 -3.42 14.05 4.12
N TRP A 359 -2.28 13.63 4.68
CA TRP A 359 -1.10 13.25 3.90
C TRP A 359 -1.35 12.05 2.98
N TYR A 360 -2.21 11.11 3.38
CA TYR A 360 -2.58 9.96 2.56
C TYR A 360 -3.04 10.33 1.13
N LEU A 361 -3.61 11.52 0.95
CA LEU A 361 -4.04 12.04 -0.37
C LEU A 361 -2.98 12.90 -1.08
N ALA A 362 -1.84 13.19 -0.43
CA ALA A 362 -0.78 14.03 -1.00
C ALA A 362 -0.02 13.43 -2.21
N PRO A 363 0.05 12.10 -2.43
CA PRO A 363 0.69 11.53 -3.63
C PRO A 363 0.18 12.10 -4.96
N GLN A 364 -1.05 12.63 -5.04
CA GLN A 364 -1.54 13.33 -6.23
C GLN A 364 -0.67 14.53 -6.63
N TYR A 365 -0.11 15.23 -5.66
CA TYR A 365 0.80 16.35 -5.88
C TYR A 365 2.23 15.88 -6.20
N ALA A 366 2.69 14.87 -5.49
CA ALA A 366 4.02 14.30 -5.69
C ALA A 366 4.18 13.66 -7.08
N ALA A 367 3.12 13.05 -7.63
CA ALA A 367 3.10 12.49 -8.97
C ALA A 367 3.32 13.56 -10.04
N LEU A 368 2.79 14.77 -9.87
CA LEU A 368 3.04 15.88 -10.80
C LEU A 368 4.52 16.28 -10.81
N VAL A 369 5.15 16.34 -9.64
CA VAL A 369 6.60 16.60 -9.52
C VAL A 369 7.40 15.46 -10.16
N ARG A 370 7.02 14.21 -9.89
CA ARG A 370 7.69 13.02 -10.43
C ARG A 370 7.80 13.06 -11.95
N PHE A 371 6.75 13.51 -12.62
CA PHE A 371 6.67 13.54 -14.08
C PHE A 371 6.88 14.91 -14.72
N GLY A 372 7.29 15.92 -13.94
CA GLY A 372 7.62 17.25 -14.46
C GLY A 372 6.42 18.02 -15.00
N LEU A 373 5.22 17.76 -14.47
CA LEU A 373 3.96 18.40 -14.86
C LEU A 373 3.81 19.74 -14.13
N TRP A 374 4.70 20.68 -14.49
CA TRP A 374 4.86 21.94 -13.74
C TRP A 374 3.67 22.86 -13.87
N ASP A 375 3.09 22.98 -15.07
CA ASP A 375 1.98 23.89 -15.32
C ASP A 375 0.71 23.38 -14.62
N GLU A 376 0.51 22.07 -14.62
CA GLU A 376 -0.57 21.41 -13.89
C GLU A 376 -0.41 21.63 -12.37
N ALA A 377 0.80 21.45 -11.84
CA ALA A 377 1.06 21.67 -10.41
C ALA A 377 0.85 23.13 -9.98
N ILE A 378 1.16 24.10 -10.85
CA ILE A 378 0.94 25.52 -10.59
C ILE A 378 -0.54 25.89 -10.69
N ALA A 379 -1.28 25.26 -11.61
CA ALA A 379 -2.69 25.54 -11.87
C ALA A 379 -3.64 24.98 -10.79
N LEU A 380 -3.19 24.03 -9.97
CA LEU A 380 -4.02 23.47 -8.90
C LEU A 380 -4.42 24.53 -7.88
N GLY A 381 -5.68 24.48 -7.45
CA GLY A 381 -6.18 25.29 -6.32
C GLY A 381 -5.61 24.80 -4.99
N ALA A 382 -5.56 25.69 -4.01
CA ALA A 382 -5.20 25.32 -2.64
C ALA A 382 -6.23 24.33 -2.07
N PRO A 383 -5.79 23.29 -1.35
CA PRO A 383 -6.68 22.36 -0.68
C PRO A 383 -7.36 22.98 0.55
N ASP A 384 -8.23 22.20 1.20
CA ASP A 384 -8.84 22.57 2.47
C ASP A 384 -7.75 22.88 3.52
N PRO A 385 -7.76 24.07 4.14
CA PRO A 385 -6.78 24.46 5.16
C PRO A 385 -6.87 23.60 6.43
N GLY A 386 -7.99 22.90 6.65
CA GLY A 386 -8.16 21.94 7.75
C GLY A 386 -7.36 20.63 7.56
N ALA A 387 -6.68 20.44 6.40
CA ALA A 387 -5.87 19.27 6.09
C ALA A 387 -4.38 19.68 5.92
N PRO A 388 -3.62 19.79 7.01
CA PRO A 388 -2.24 20.29 6.96
C PRO A 388 -1.31 19.41 6.13
N GLY A 389 -1.48 18.08 6.15
CA GLY A 389 -0.69 17.16 5.31
C GLY A 389 -0.97 17.35 3.83
N LEU A 390 -2.24 17.50 3.45
CA LEU A 390 -2.61 17.77 2.06
C LEU A 390 -2.08 19.13 1.60
N THR A 391 -2.12 20.16 2.48
CA THR A 391 -1.54 21.48 2.25
C THR A 391 -0.02 21.42 2.08
N ALA A 392 0.67 20.57 2.85
CA ALA A 392 2.11 20.32 2.71
C ALA A 392 2.46 19.77 1.32
N GLY A 393 1.74 18.74 0.86
CA GLY A 393 1.91 18.16 -0.49
C GLY A 393 1.69 19.20 -1.60
N TYR A 394 0.64 20.01 -1.48
CA TYR A 394 0.35 21.10 -2.41
C TYR A 394 1.49 22.14 -2.45
N LEU A 395 1.92 22.66 -1.30
CA LEU A 395 3.00 23.67 -1.22
C LEU A 395 4.34 23.13 -1.72
N TYR A 396 4.65 21.88 -1.41
CA TYR A 396 5.81 21.16 -1.94
C TYR A 396 5.79 21.14 -3.47
N SER A 397 4.72 20.61 -4.06
CA SER A 397 4.59 20.48 -5.50
C SER A 397 4.63 21.83 -6.20
N ARG A 398 3.87 22.80 -5.70
CA ARG A 398 3.80 24.15 -6.22
C ARG A 398 5.16 24.86 -6.14
N GLY A 399 5.86 24.76 -5.00
CA GLY A 399 7.18 25.37 -4.80
C GLY A 399 8.23 24.84 -5.77
N VAL A 400 8.29 23.50 -5.96
CA VAL A 400 9.17 22.86 -6.94
C VAL A 400 8.82 23.30 -8.36
N ALA A 401 7.53 23.31 -8.73
CA ALA A 401 7.08 23.65 -10.07
C ALA A 401 7.34 25.13 -10.41
N LEU A 402 7.09 26.05 -9.49
CA LEU A 402 7.37 27.48 -9.66
C LEU A 402 8.88 27.73 -9.85
N ALA A 403 9.74 27.07 -9.05
CA ALA A 403 11.19 27.16 -9.22
C ALA A 403 11.61 26.56 -10.56
N ALA A 404 11.01 25.44 -11.00
CA ALA A 404 11.27 24.83 -12.29
C ALA A 404 10.92 25.74 -13.49
N ARG A 405 9.92 26.62 -13.32
CA ARG A 405 9.52 27.64 -14.31
C ARG A 405 10.26 28.97 -14.15
N GLY A 406 11.26 29.06 -13.26
CA GLY A 406 12.02 30.30 -13.01
C GLY A 406 11.26 31.37 -12.24
N ARG A 407 10.08 31.06 -11.70
CA ARG A 407 9.25 31.98 -10.89
C ARG A 407 9.73 31.98 -9.44
N LEU A 408 10.98 32.45 -9.24
CA LEU A 408 11.70 32.28 -7.98
C LEU A 408 11.05 32.99 -6.79
N GLU A 409 10.47 34.19 -7.00
CA GLU A 409 9.79 34.90 -5.91
C GLU A 409 8.55 34.13 -5.41
N ASP A 410 7.75 33.61 -6.34
CA ASP A 410 6.60 32.78 -6.00
C ASP A 410 7.01 31.46 -5.33
N ALA A 411 8.12 30.85 -5.79
CA ALA A 411 8.68 29.65 -5.20
C ALA A 411 9.17 29.87 -3.76
N ARG A 412 9.82 31.04 -3.50
CA ARG A 412 10.22 31.44 -2.14
C ARG A 412 9.01 31.68 -1.24
N ALA A 413 7.95 32.29 -1.77
CA ALA A 413 6.71 32.48 -1.03
C ALA A 413 6.07 31.12 -0.65
N ALA A 414 6.03 30.14 -1.58
CA ALA A 414 5.55 28.80 -1.29
C ALA A 414 6.43 28.08 -0.24
N LEU A 415 7.74 28.20 -0.31
CA LEU A 415 8.68 27.66 0.69
C LEU A 415 8.45 28.30 2.06
N GLN A 416 8.23 29.62 2.12
CA GLN A 416 7.94 30.31 3.37
C GLN A 416 6.62 29.81 3.99
N GLN A 417 5.58 29.59 3.19
CA GLN A 417 4.32 29.01 3.66
C GLN A 417 4.54 27.58 4.18
N LEU A 418 5.35 26.76 3.49
CA LEU A 418 5.68 25.42 3.94
C LEU A 418 6.41 25.43 5.30
N ARG A 419 7.34 26.39 5.52
CA ARG A 419 8.02 26.60 6.79
C ARG A 419 7.08 27.06 7.91
N GLN A 420 6.15 27.93 7.59
CA GLN A 420 5.11 28.38 8.54
C GLN A 420 4.21 27.21 8.93
N LEU A 421 3.82 26.40 7.97
CA LEU A 421 3.05 25.18 8.22
C LEU A 421 3.84 24.24 9.14
N ALA A 422 5.13 23.98 8.84
CA ALA A 422 5.98 23.14 9.67
C ALA A 422 6.10 23.65 11.11
N ALA A 423 6.25 24.96 11.30
CA ALA A 423 6.32 25.58 12.62
C ALA A 423 5.01 25.52 13.40
N ALA A 424 3.87 25.47 12.71
CA ALA A 424 2.54 25.40 13.31
C ALA A 424 2.04 23.95 13.53
N THR A 425 2.68 22.96 12.91
CA THR A 425 2.27 21.56 12.96
C THR A 425 2.62 20.94 14.32
N PRO A 426 1.66 20.29 15.02
CA PRO A 426 1.94 19.50 16.20
C PRO A 426 2.98 18.40 15.92
N ARG A 427 3.82 18.09 16.93
CA ARG A 427 4.90 17.10 16.77
C ARG A 427 4.40 15.68 16.52
N ASP A 428 3.19 15.39 16.95
CA ASP A 428 2.50 14.11 16.86
C ASP A 428 1.46 14.04 15.74
N ALA A 429 1.33 15.09 14.92
CA ALA A 429 0.43 15.09 13.77
C ALA A 429 0.83 13.97 12.80
N GLN A 430 -0.10 13.03 12.55
CA GLN A 430 0.19 11.83 11.76
C GLN A 430 0.20 12.09 10.26
N ALA A 431 1.08 11.40 9.57
CA ALA A 431 1.19 11.34 8.11
C ALA A 431 1.59 9.90 7.72
N GLY A 432 0.63 9.01 7.60
CA GLY A 432 0.85 7.57 7.50
C GLY A 432 1.42 7.00 8.81
N PHE A 433 2.50 6.22 8.73
CA PHE A 433 3.21 5.71 9.91
C PHE A 433 4.29 6.65 10.44
N ASN A 434 4.47 7.79 9.81
CA ASN A 434 5.37 8.84 10.23
C ASN A 434 4.59 10.05 10.77
N THR A 435 5.30 11.05 11.28
CA THR A 435 4.67 12.32 11.63
C THR A 435 4.77 13.31 10.46
N LEU A 436 3.83 14.24 10.39
CA LEU A 436 3.90 15.29 9.38
C LEU A 436 5.18 16.15 9.49
N PRO A 437 5.72 16.47 10.69
CA PRO A 437 7.06 17.05 10.82
C PRO A 437 8.18 16.23 10.17
N ASP A 438 8.16 14.90 10.24
CA ASP A 438 9.18 14.06 9.59
C ASP A 438 9.08 14.17 8.06
N ILE A 439 7.88 14.18 7.53
CA ILE A 439 7.62 14.39 6.10
C ILE A 439 8.05 15.79 5.65
N LEU A 440 7.76 16.82 6.43
CA LEU A 440 8.16 18.20 6.13
C LEU A 440 9.68 18.37 6.15
N ALA A 441 10.39 17.61 6.98
CA ALA A 441 11.85 17.57 7.00
C ALA A 441 12.46 17.02 5.68
N VAL A 442 11.69 16.27 4.88
CA VAL A 442 12.06 15.86 3.52
C VAL A 442 11.61 16.91 2.50
N ALA A 443 10.38 17.40 2.60
CA ALA A 443 9.76 18.28 1.62
C ALA A 443 10.47 19.66 1.53
N GLU A 444 10.72 20.30 2.68
CA GLU A 444 11.28 21.66 2.75
C GLU A 444 12.65 21.78 2.06
N PRO A 445 13.65 20.93 2.38
CA PRO A 445 14.96 21.03 1.73
C PRO A 445 14.90 20.72 0.23
N ILE A 446 13.97 19.90 -0.26
CA ILE A 446 13.79 19.66 -1.70
C ILE A 446 13.32 20.94 -2.41
N VAL A 447 12.33 21.65 -1.88
CA VAL A 447 11.87 22.93 -2.45
C VAL A 447 13.00 23.96 -2.43
N ALA A 448 13.71 24.09 -1.31
CA ALA A 448 14.85 25.00 -1.17
C ALA A 448 16.00 24.63 -2.15
N ALA A 449 16.29 23.34 -2.31
CA ALA A 449 17.29 22.86 -3.25
C ALA A 449 16.91 23.18 -4.71
N ARG A 450 15.63 23.04 -5.06
CA ARG A 450 15.17 23.41 -6.41
C ARG A 450 15.36 24.88 -6.71
N ILE A 451 15.06 25.76 -5.74
CA ILE A 451 15.32 27.20 -5.86
C ILE A 451 16.83 27.45 -6.05
N ALA A 452 17.68 26.87 -5.18
CA ALA A 452 19.13 27.03 -5.25
C ALA A 452 19.70 26.52 -6.59
N ALA A 453 19.23 25.37 -7.08
CA ALA A 453 19.64 24.82 -8.37
C ALA A 453 19.25 25.73 -9.55
N THR A 454 18.06 26.34 -9.52
CA THR A 454 17.61 27.29 -10.54
C THR A 454 18.45 28.59 -10.51
N GLU A 455 18.95 28.97 -9.34
CA GLU A 455 19.90 30.08 -9.16
C GLU A 455 21.36 29.69 -9.43
N GLN A 456 21.63 28.47 -9.92
CA GLN A 456 22.96 27.92 -10.19
C GLN A 456 23.87 27.81 -8.95
N ARG A 457 23.30 27.83 -7.74
CA ARG A 457 23.98 27.58 -6.47
C ARG A 457 24.08 26.09 -6.20
N ASN A 458 24.93 25.39 -6.99
CA ASN A 458 24.98 23.94 -7.02
C ASN A 458 25.36 23.31 -5.67
N ASP A 459 26.33 23.89 -4.94
CA ASP A 459 26.76 23.35 -3.64
C ASP A 459 25.67 23.47 -2.58
N ASP A 460 24.89 24.58 -2.56
CA ASP A 460 23.74 24.74 -1.68
C ASP A 460 22.67 23.70 -2.01
N ALA A 461 22.37 23.51 -3.31
CA ALA A 461 21.40 22.51 -3.75
C ALA A 461 21.79 21.09 -3.32
N LEU A 462 23.08 20.73 -3.46
CA LEU A 462 23.62 19.44 -3.03
C LEU A 462 23.52 19.24 -1.51
N ALA A 463 23.85 20.27 -0.73
CA ALA A 463 23.74 20.21 0.73
C ALA A 463 22.28 19.99 1.18
N LEU A 464 21.34 20.73 0.57
CA LEU A 464 19.91 20.60 0.87
C LEU A 464 19.34 19.24 0.45
N LEU A 465 19.70 18.72 -0.74
CA LEU A 465 19.27 17.38 -1.16
C LEU A 465 19.86 16.28 -0.29
N SER A 466 21.09 16.45 0.20
CA SER A 466 21.68 15.51 1.16
C SER A 466 20.93 15.50 2.49
N GLN A 467 20.44 16.68 2.95
CA GLN A 467 19.55 16.76 4.12
C GLN A 467 18.22 16.04 3.88
N ALA A 468 17.61 16.23 2.70
CA ALA A 468 16.38 15.54 2.34
C ALA A 468 16.55 14.00 2.31
N VAL A 469 17.65 13.50 1.76
CA VAL A 469 17.99 12.07 1.77
C VAL A 469 18.14 11.57 3.20
N ALA A 470 18.89 12.29 4.05
CA ALA A 470 19.11 11.91 5.44
C ALA A 470 17.81 11.95 6.27
N ALA A 471 16.88 12.84 5.94
CA ALA A 471 15.55 12.88 6.55
C ALA A 471 14.69 11.70 6.07
N GLN A 472 14.65 11.43 4.76
CA GLN A 472 13.91 10.28 4.21
C GLN A 472 14.40 8.94 4.77
N ASP A 473 15.70 8.79 5.01
CA ASP A 473 16.28 7.56 5.56
C ASP A 473 15.84 7.25 7.00
N LYS A 474 15.31 8.23 7.71
CA LYS A 474 14.81 8.09 9.08
C LYS A 474 13.32 7.74 9.12
N LEU A 475 12.61 7.86 8.00
CA LEU A 475 11.20 7.53 7.97
C LEU A 475 10.99 6.05 8.30
N ALA A 476 9.98 5.78 9.11
CA ALA A 476 9.52 4.42 9.38
C ALA A 476 9.08 3.75 8.07
N TYR A 477 9.23 2.44 8.04
CA TYR A 477 8.74 1.65 6.92
C TYR A 477 7.22 1.81 6.78
N ASN A 478 6.76 2.02 5.56
CA ASN A 478 5.36 1.97 5.13
C ASN A 478 5.30 1.54 3.67
N GLU A 479 4.22 0.92 3.26
CA GLU A 479 3.94 0.52 1.89
C GLU A 479 2.57 1.01 1.40
N PRO A 480 2.56 1.78 0.30
CA PRO A 480 3.74 2.44 -0.30
C PRO A 480 4.41 3.39 0.69
N ALA A 481 5.69 3.71 0.42
CA ALA A 481 6.43 4.65 1.26
C ALA A 481 5.70 6.00 1.40
N ASP A 482 5.65 6.55 2.63
CA ASP A 482 4.98 7.84 2.91
C ASP A 482 5.57 8.99 2.10
N TRP A 483 6.85 8.92 1.74
CA TRP A 483 7.44 9.81 0.74
C TRP A 483 7.44 9.12 -0.63
N PHE A 484 6.65 9.64 -1.58
CA PHE A 484 6.23 8.98 -2.82
C PHE A 484 7.35 8.53 -3.77
N PHE A 485 8.53 9.15 -3.76
CA PHE A 485 9.68 8.72 -4.57
C PHE A 485 11.02 9.08 -3.93
N PRO A 486 12.10 8.32 -4.22
CA PRO A 486 13.38 8.51 -3.57
C PRO A 486 14.01 9.89 -3.83
N ALA A 487 14.34 10.64 -2.76
CA ALA A 487 15.10 11.89 -2.84
C ALA A 487 16.50 11.68 -3.46
N ARG A 488 17.03 10.46 -3.38
CA ARG A 488 18.29 10.07 -4.03
C ARG A 488 18.28 10.26 -5.54
N HIS A 489 17.11 10.14 -6.20
CA HIS A 489 17.02 10.43 -7.63
C HIS A 489 17.32 11.89 -7.95
N LEU A 490 16.87 12.82 -7.07
CA LEU A 490 17.15 14.25 -7.20
C LEU A 490 18.62 14.57 -6.89
N LEU A 491 19.15 14.01 -5.81
CA LEU A 491 20.54 14.20 -5.39
C LEU A 491 21.52 13.68 -6.46
N GLY A 492 21.30 12.47 -6.97
CA GLY A 492 22.12 11.88 -8.02
C GLY A 492 22.12 12.71 -9.31
N ALA A 493 20.94 13.21 -9.70
CA ALA A 493 20.81 14.10 -10.85
C ALA A 493 21.59 15.41 -10.65
N GLN A 494 21.47 16.04 -9.48
CA GLN A 494 22.19 17.28 -9.16
C GLN A 494 23.72 17.07 -9.09
N LEU A 495 24.18 15.92 -8.61
CA LEU A 495 25.60 15.55 -8.60
C LEU A 495 26.18 15.42 -10.01
N LEU A 496 25.42 14.84 -10.96
CA LEU A 496 25.83 14.79 -12.37
C LEU A 496 25.95 16.18 -12.97
N ILE A 497 25.01 17.10 -12.69
CA ILE A 497 25.11 18.50 -13.14
C ILE A 497 26.34 19.19 -12.60
N ALA A 498 26.66 18.93 -11.34
CA ALA A 498 27.84 19.51 -10.69
C ALA A 498 29.17 18.86 -11.12
N GLY A 499 29.15 17.91 -12.11
CA GLY A 499 30.35 17.23 -12.60
C GLY A 499 30.96 16.28 -11.54
N ARG A 500 30.12 15.68 -10.67
CA ARG A 500 30.54 14.78 -9.57
C ARG A 500 30.03 13.34 -9.81
N PRO A 501 30.39 12.68 -10.94
CA PRO A 501 29.80 11.40 -11.33
C PRO A 501 30.13 10.25 -10.39
N ALA A 502 31.29 10.25 -9.73
CA ALA A 502 31.67 9.22 -8.77
C ALA A 502 30.80 9.26 -7.49
N GLU A 503 30.32 10.44 -7.10
CA GLU A 503 29.40 10.59 -5.99
C GLU A 503 27.97 10.24 -6.40
N ALA A 504 27.57 10.64 -7.60
CA ALA A 504 26.28 10.23 -8.17
C ALA A 504 26.16 8.71 -8.25
N GLU A 505 27.20 8.00 -8.68
CA GLU A 505 27.25 6.53 -8.68
C GLU A 505 26.94 5.95 -7.29
N ARG A 506 27.60 6.46 -6.23
CA ARG A 506 27.34 5.99 -4.86
C ARG A 506 25.89 6.18 -4.45
N VAL A 507 25.32 7.34 -4.77
CA VAL A 507 23.92 7.66 -4.45
C VAL A 507 22.95 6.73 -5.16
N TYR A 508 23.16 6.47 -6.47
CA TYR A 508 22.29 5.56 -7.22
C TYR A 508 22.42 4.10 -6.78
N ARG A 509 23.62 3.65 -6.43
CA ARG A 509 23.81 2.30 -5.88
C ARG A 509 23.08 2.13 -4.55
N ALA A 510 23.21 3.11 -3.65
CA ALA A 510 22.49 3.10 -2.37
C ALA A 510 20.95 3.15 -2.55
N ASP A 511 20.46 3.79 -3.63
CA ASP A 511 19.04 3.72 -3.97
C ASP A 511 18.64 2.33 -4.47
N LEU A 512 19.44 1.72 -5.34
CA LEU A 512 19.18 0.38 -5.89
C LEU A 512 19.27 -0.75 -4.85
N GLU A 513 19.95 -0.54 -3.73
CA GLU A 513 19.90 -1.45 -2.56
C GLU A 513 18.52 -1.42 -1.89
N ARG A 514 17.84 -0.26 -1.84
CA ARG A 514 16.54 -0.07 -1.22
C ARG A 514 15.37 -0.32 -2.18
N ASN A 515 15.54 0.12 -3.42
CA ASN A 515 14.59 0.05 -4.51
C ASN A 515 15.21 -0.68 -5.70
N PRO A 516 15.41 -2.00 -5.64
CA PRO A 516 16.09 -2.76 -6.68
C PRO A 516 15.45 -2.54 -8.05
N ALA A 517 16.24 -2.58 -9.09
CA ALA A 517 15.81 -2.55 -10.48
C ALA A 517 14.93 -1.35 -10.92
N ASN A 518 14.79 -0.27 -10.11
CA ASN A 518 14.04 0.90 -10.55
C ASN A 518 14.73 1.62 -11.72
N GLY A 519 13.95 1.98 -12.73
CA GLY A 519 14.50 2.53 -13.98
C GLY A 519 15.14 3.91 -13.80
N TRP A 520 14.69 4.71 -12.85
CA TRP A 520 15.24 6.06 -12.63
C TRP A 520 16.68 6.03 -12.13
N ALA A 521 16.96 5.22 -11.11
CA ALA A 521 18.31 5.06 -10.59
C ALA A 521 19.23 4.35 -11.60
N LEU A 522 18.72 3.34 -12.33
CA LEU A 522 19.48 2.66 -13.38
C LEU A 522 19.88 3.63 -14.50
N TYR A 523 18.97 4.51 -14.93
CA TYR A 523 19.31 5.56 -15.91
C TYR A 523 20.43 6.48 -15.41
N GLY A 524 20.28 6.99 -14.17
CA GLY A 524 21.27 7.87 -13.55
C GLY A 524 22.63 7.18 -13.34
N LEU A 525 22.63 5.92 -12.89
CA LEU A 525 23.84 5.13 -12.71
C LEU A 525 24.57 4.90 -14.04
N ALA A 526 23.83 4.57 -15.12
CA ALA A 526 24.42 4.41 -16.43
C ALA A 526 25.05 5.72 -16.95
N ALA A 527 24.44 6.88 -16.66
CA ALA A 527 25.02 8.18 -16.98
C ALA A 527 26.29 8.45 -16.17
N ALA A 528 26.24 8.23 -14.84
CA ALA A 528 27.40 8.42 -13.97
C ALA A 528 28.61 7.56 -14.37
N LEU A 529 28.38 6.33 -14.75
CA LEU A 529 29.44 5.42 -15.22
C LEU A 529 30.02 5.85 -16.57
N ARG A 530 29.21 6.39 -17.50
CA ARG A 530 29.70 6.92 -18.78
C ARG A 530 30.62 8.13 -18.57
N GLU A 531 30.22 9.06 -17.72
CA GLU A 531 31.04 10.24 -17.42
C GLU A 531 32.37 9.88 -16.74
N GLN A 532 32.45 8.74 -16.06
CA GLN A 532 33.67 8.19 -15.49
C GLN A 532 34.52 7.37 -16.50
N GLY A 533 34.11 7.27 -17.77
CA GLY A 533 34.82 6.48 -18.79
C GLY A 533 34.62 4.95 -18.64
N ARG A 534 33.74 4.46 -17.77
CA ARG A 534 33.50 3.04 -17.47
C ARG A 534 32.47 2.45 -18.46
N ALA A 535 32.80 2.47 -19.75
CA ALA A 535 31.88 2.17 -20.84
C ALA A 535 31.25 0.77 -20.77
N GLN A 536 31.99 -0.27 -20.35
CA GLN A 536 31.48 -1.64 -20.26
C GLN A 536 30.42 -1.78 -19.15
N GLU A 537 30.66 -1.20 -18.01
CA GLU A 537 29.72 -1.21 -16.89
C GLU A 537 28.47 -0.37 -17.22
N ALA A 538 28.68 0.81 -17.82
CA ALA A 538 27.58 1.64 -18.29
C ALA A 538 26.68 0.89 -19.29
N ALA A 539 27.26 0.12 -20.22
CA ALA A 539 26.51 -0.67 -21.18
C ALA A 539 25.71 -1.80 -20.50
N ARG A 540 26.25 -2.43 -19.45
CA ARG A 540 25.51 -3.42 -18.65
C ARG A 540 24.30 -2.78 -17.97
N VAL A 541 24.50 -1.69 -17.22
CA VAL A 541 23.42 -0.98 -16.53
C VAL A 541 22.39 -0.41 -17.50
N THR A 542 22.81 0.02 -18.72
CA THR A 542 21.88 0.46 -19.75
C THR A 542 20.95 -0.67 -20.23
N ARG A 543 21.42 -1.92 -20.30
CA ARG A 543 20.54 -3.07 -20.59
C ARG A 543 19.56 -3.35 -19.46
N GLU A 544 20.01 -3.28 -18.21
CA GLU A 544 19.15 -3.39 -17.03
C GLU A 544 18.06 -2.30 -17.02
N PHE A 545 18.46 -1.06 -17.32
CA PHE A 545 17.53 0.05 -17.52
C PHE A 545 16.51 -0.25 -18.63
N GLY A 546 16.93 -0.76 -19.79
CA GLY A 546 16.04 -1.10 -20.90
C GLY A 546 15.00 -2.17 -20.52
N ALA A 547 15.37 -3.11 -19.66
CA ALA A 547 14.44 -4.10 -19.13
C ALA A 547 13.44 -3.47 -18.13
N ALA A 548 13.90 -2.63 -17.21
CA ALA A 548 13.08 -1.93 -16.23
C ALA A 548 12.14 -0.90 -16.86
N TRP A 549 12.50 -0.34 -18.03
CA TRP A 549 11.78 0.75 -18.70
C TRP A 549 10.93 0.29 -19.88
N ARG A 550 10.77 -1.01 -20.07
CA ARG A 550 10.08 -1.60 -21.25
C ARG A 550 8.60 -1.18 -21.37
N HIS A 551 7.95 -0.85 -20.24
CA HIS A 551 6.55 -0.45 -20.17
C HIS A 551 6.35 1.05 -19.95
N ALA A 552 7.44 1.83 -19.88
CA ALA A 552 7.37 3.26 -19.63
C ALA A 552 6.73 4.01 -20.80
N ASP A 553 5.93 5.01 -20.47
CA ASP A 553 5.33 5.96 -21.41
C ASP A 553 6.01 7.35 -21.35
N VAL A 554 7.12 7.46 -20.59
CA VAL A 554 7.93 8.66 -20.50
C VAL A 554 9.36 8.40 -20.94
N ARG A 555 9.97 9.42 -21.56
CA ARG A 555 11.39 9.43 -21.91
C ARG A 555 12.17 10.18 -20.84
N LEU A 556 13.23 9.55 -20.32
CA LEU A 556 14.12 10.21 -19.38
C LEU A 556 15.20 11.03 -20.09
N LEU A 557 15.49 12.19 -19.51
CA LEU A 557 16.65 13.03 -19.81
C LEU A 557 17.63 13.02 -18.64
N ALA A 558 17.18 12.69 -17.46
CA ALA A 558 17.93 12.51 -16.22
C ALA A 558 17.16 11.55 -15.29
N SER A 559 17.73 11.19 -14.14
CA SER A 559 17.05 10.37 -13.11
C SER A 559 15.89 11.07 -12.40
N ALA A 560 15.60 12.31 -12.75
CA ALA A 560 14.47 13.10 -12.29
C ALA A 560 14.20 14.22 -13.30
N PHE A 561 12.94 14.67 -13.39
CA PHE A 561 12.58 15.89 -14.12
C PHE A 561 12.95 17.12 -13.29
N TRP A 562 14.27 17.35 -13.16
CA TRP A 562 14.82 18.36 -12.25
C TRP A 562 15.33 19.61 -12.98
N PHE A 563 15.47 19.58 -14.33
CA PHE A 563 16.15 20.61 -15.10
C PHE A 563 15.21 21.58 -15.79
N ALA A 564 15.66 22.84 -15.92
CA ALA A 564 15.03 23.86 -16.74
C ALA A 564 15.56 23.72 -18.19
N GLY A 565 14.65 23.43 -19.11
CA GLY A 565 14.84 23.64 -20.54
C GLY A 565 15.31 22.44 -21.36
N PRO A 566 14.81 22.31 -22.61
CA PRO A 566 15.19 21.27 -23.55
C PRO A 566 16.61 21.40 -24.12
N ASP A 567 17.32 22.50 -23.84
CA ASP A 567 18.52 22.90 -24.60
C ASP A 567 19.86 22.60 -23.92
N THR A 568 19.89 22.06 -22.67
CA THR A 568 21.15 21.95 -21.93
C THR A 568 21.76 20.56 -21.85
N LEU A 569 21.15 19.54 -22.43
CA LEU A 569 21.75 18.21 -22.53
C LEU A 569 21.69 17.72 -23.98
N SER A 570 22.59 18.22 -24.84
CA SER A 570 22.96 17.55 -26.08
C SER A 570 23.76 16.29 -25.74
N CYS A 571 23.08 15.28 -25.20
CA CYS A 571 23.70 14.00 -24.95
C CYS A 571 23.65 13.18 -26.25
N GLU A 572 24.80 12.87 -26.82
CA GLU A 572 24.98 12.01 -28.02
C GLU A 572 24.38 10.60 -27.85
N CYS A 573 23.87 10.25 -26.68
CA CYS A 573 23.20 8.98 -26.39
C CYS A 573 21.92 8.73 -27.22
N GLN A 574 21.42 9.71 -27.96
CA GLN A 574 20.23 9.55 -28.80
C GLN A 574 20.51 8.90 -30.15
N ARG A 575 21.76 8.81 -30.59
CA ARG A 575 22.11 8.30 -31.93
C ARG A 575 22.31 6.79 -32.00
N THR A 576 22.57 6.11 -30.91
CA THR A 576 22.84 4.67 -30.93
C THR A 576 21.61 3.77 -30.84
N ALA A 577 20.48 4.27 -30.33
CA ALA A 577 19.23 3.50 -30.25
C ALA A 577 18.42 3.52 -31.57
N SER A 578 18.73 4.43 -32.50
CA SER A 578 18.06 4.52 -33.80
C SER A 578 18.81 3.83 -34.98
N ALA A 579 20.04 3.35 -34.72
CA ALA A 579 20.89 2.75 -35.76
C ALA A 579 20.60 1.26 -36.01
N ASP A 580 19.84 0.58 -35.13
CA ASP A 580 19.53 -0.85 -35.32
C ASP A 580 18.15 -1.14 -35.94
N ARG A 581 17.47 -0.14 -36.50
CA ARG A 581 16.33 -0.38 -37.38
C ARG A 581 16.77 -0.32 -38.82
N GLN A 582 17.22 -1.44 -39.35
CA GLN A 582 17.32 -1.60 -40.83
C GLN A 582 15.91 -1.58 -41.43
N PRO A 583 15.69 -0.79 -42.50
CA PRO A 583 14.49 -0.90 -43.32
C PRO A 583 14.67 -2.06 -44.31
N GLY A 584 13.83 -3.06 -44.20
CA GLY A 584 13.88 -4.16 -45.17
C GLY A 584 12.77 -5.18 -44.98
N ARG A 585 11.62 -4.91 -45.55
CA ARG A 585 10.94 -5.68 -46.62
C ARG A 585 9.46 -5.34 -46.65
N GLU A 586 9.09 -4.63 -47.71
CA GLU A 586 7.74 -4.72 -48.28
C GLU A 586 7.43 -6.19 -48.60
N LEU A 587 6.30 -6.66 -48.15
CA LEU A 587 5.60 -7.79 -48.73
C LEU A 587 4.14 -7.40 -48.88
N LEU A 588 3.84 -7.26 -50.15
CA LEU A 588 2.58 -7.23 -50.90
C LEU A 588 1.35 -7.74 -50.13
N GLY A 589 0.28 -6.96 -50.36
CA GLY A 589 -1.06 -7.26 -49.91
C GLY A 589 -1.67 -8.52 -50.52
N THR A 590 -2.61 -9.06 -49.80
CA THR A 590 -3.77 -9.76 -50.36
C THR A 590 -5.00 -9.40 -49.56
N GLN A 591 -5.96 -8.85 -50.26
CA GLN A 591 -7.34 -8.63 -49.88
C GLN A 591 -7.98 -9.97 -49.46
N TYR A 592 -8.79 -9.95 -48.43
CA TYR A 592 -9.87 -10.91 -48.27
C TYR A 592 -11.15 -10.16 -47.89
N GLU A 593 -12.09 -10.22 -48.84
CA GLU A 593 -13.46 -9.72 -48.73
C GLU A 593 -14.28 -10.56 -47.76
N ALA A 594 -15.23 -9.88 -47.14
CA ALA A 594 -16.28 -10.43 -46.34
C ALA A 594 -17.18 -11.40 -47.11
N ARG A 595 -17.67 -12.44 -46.45
CA ARG A 595 -19.02 -12.99 -46.67
C ARG A 595 -19.68 -13.32 -45.36
N VAL A 596 -20.83 -12.70 -45.22
CA VAL A 596 -21.90 -13.01 -44.28
C VAL A 596 -22.56 -14.34 -44.71
N ASP A 597 -22.79 -15.24 -43.77
CA ASP A 597 -24.05 -15.98 -43.56
C ASP A 597 -24.14 -16.39 -42.08
#